data_9d18edf1ea3ce2e7c42eaa8753565f3a
#
_entry.id   9d18edf1ea3ce2e7c42eaa8753565f3a
#
_cell.length_a   1.000
_cell.length_b   1.000
_cell.length_c   1.000
_cell.angle_alpha   90.00
_cell.angle_beta   90.00
_cell.angle_gamma   90.00
#
_symmetry.space_group_name_H-M   'P 1'
#
loop_
_entity.id
_entity.type
_entity.pdbx_description
1 polymer ?
#
loop_
_entity_poly.entity_id
_entity_poly.type
_entity_poly.pdbx_seq_one_letter_code
_entity_poly.pdbx_strand_id
1 'polypeptide(L)'
;MTKVYSIGEFADELGVHRETVKKWCREDQLTYSRTPGGHRRIPHTELQRLTGEPSRRTDKVAIYGRVSGHAQKQDGDLDRQLESLTEYAHDHGWSIENKYSDVGSGLNENRRGLNELLDDAENADYGRVLVTYQDRLTRFGFSYLERLLEQYGVEITVVNEETDKTAHEELVASFAGKLYGMRSSKRKRIVETVEAEMETDE
;
A
#
# COMPACT_ATOMS: atom_id res chain seq x y z
N MET A 1 5.44 -20.35 4.63
CA MET A 1 4.51 -21.28 3.91
C MET A 1 3.11 -21.04 4.45
N THR A 2 2.21 -20.57 3.61
CA THR A 2 0.83 -20.32 3.99
C THR A 2 0.13 -21.63 4.33
N LYS A 3 -0.47 -21.75 5.51
CA LYS A 3 -1.23 -22.93 5.93
C LYS A 3 -2.47 -23.08 5.04
N VAL A 4 -2.68 -24.25 4.46
CA VAL A 4 -3.85 -24.56 3.65
C VAL A 4 -4.59 -25.78 4.24
N TYR A 5 -5.89 -25.79 4.11
CA TYR A 5 -6.77 -26.82 4.67
C TYR A 5 -7.42 -27.65 3.57
N SER A 6 -7.64 -28.91 3.85
CA SER A 6 -8.64 -29.70 3.12
C SER A 6 -10.05 -29.24 3.51
N ILE A 7 -11.07 -29.65 2.75
CA ILE A 7 -12.47 -29.35 3.09
C ILE A 7 -12.85 -29.89 4.49
N GLY A 8 -12.28 -31.05 4.87
CA GLY A 8 -12.56 -31.64 6.18
C GLY A 8 -11.97 -30.85 7.31
N GLU A 9 -10.66 -30.56 7.24
CA GLU A 9 -9.95 -29.75 8.23
C GLU A 9 -10.58 -28.37 8.39
N PHE A 10 -10.96 -27.72 7.28
CA PHE A 10 -11.59 -26.42 7.30
C PHE A 10 -12.99 -26.44 7.97
N ALA A 11 -13.76 -27.51 7.71
CA ALA A 11 -15.07 -27.71 8.34
C ALA A 11 -14.94 -27.95 9.85
N ASP A 12 -13.95 -28.76 10.25
CA ASP A 12 -13.68 -29.08 11.66
C ASP A 12 -13.24 -27.81 12.44
N GLU A 13 -12.37 -26.94 11.85
CA GLU A 13 -11.93 -25.66 12.46
C GLU A 13 -13.09 -24.66 12.62
N LEU A 14 -14.04 -24.62 11.69
CA LEU A 14 -15.23 -23.74 11.77
C LEU A 14 -16.39 -24.30 12.57
N GLY A 15 -16.32 -25.57 12.96
CA GLY A 15 -17.44 -26.24 13.62
C GLY A 15 -18.67 -26.46 12.71
N VAL A 16 -18.48 -26.58 11.38
CA VAL A 16 -19.55 -26.77 10.40
C VAL A 16 -19.45 -28.11 9.69
N HIS A 17 -20.56 -28.54 9.07
CA HIS A 17 -20.53 -29.78 8.30
C HIS A 17 -19.75 -29.62 6.97
N ARG A 18 -19.05 -30.68 6.54
CA ARG A 18 -18.25 -30.69 5.29
C ARG A 18 -19.06 -30.33 4.04
N GLU A 19 -20.33 -30.69 4.00
CA GLU A 19 -21.20 -30.33 2.88
C GLU A 19 -21.47 -28.82 2.80
N THR A 20 -21.48 -28.13 3.94
CA THR A 20 -21.57 -26.66 3.98
C THR A 20 -20.37 -26.03 3.30
N VAL A 21 -19.16 -26.47 3.63
CA VAL A 21 -17.93 -25.97 3.00
C VAL A 21 -17.89 -26.29 1.51
N LYS A 22 -18.34 -27.49 1.10
CA LYS A 22 -18.46 -27.86 -0.32
C LYS A 22 -19.45 -26.96 -1.05
N LYS A 23 -20.57 -26.61 -0.40
CA LYS A 23 -21.55 -25.66 -0.95
C LYS A 23 -20.95 -24.29 -1.15
N TRP A 24 -20.29 -23.74 -0.15
CA TRP A 24 -19.60 -22.45 -0.25
C TRP A 24 -18.56 -22.40 -1.38
N CYS A 25 -17.79 -23.49 -1.55
CA CYS A 25 -16.86 -23.61 -2.69
C CYS A 25 -17.55 -23.70 -4.06
N ARG A 26 -18.80 -24.18 -4.14
CA ARG A 26 -19.56 -24.24 -5.40
C ARG A 26 -20.24 -22.92 -5.73
N GLU A 27 -20.55 -22.14 -4.71
CA GLU A 27 -21.22 -20.83 -4.81
C GLU A 27 -20.21 -19.68 -4.83
N ASP A 28 -18.91 -19.99 -5.04
CA ASP A 28 -17.79 -19.03 -5.05
C ASP A 28 -17.72 -18.10 -3.82
N GLN A 29 -18.25 -18.58 -2.68
CA GLN A 29 -18.20 -17.89 -1.39
C GLN A 29 -16.87 -18.09 -0.66
N LEU A 30 -16.04 -19.04 -1.11
CA LEU A 30 -14.71 -19.36 -0.60
C LEU A 30 -13.70 -19.44 -1.71
N THR A 31 -12.57 -18.77 -1.51
CA THR A 31 -11.40 -18.91 -2.37
C THR A 31 -10.70 -20.25 -2.08
N TYR A 32 -10.36 -20.99 -3.12
CA TYR A 32 -9.62 -22.24 -2.97
C TYR A 32 -8.76 -22.54 -4.20
N SER A 33 -7.66 -23.27 -3.99
CA SER A 33 -6.85 -23.84 -5.05
C SER A 33 -7.17 -25.34 -5.21
N ARG A 34 -6.72 -25.96 -6.32
CA ARG A 34 -6.80 -27.42 -6.51
C ARG A 34 -5.40 -28.01 -6.61
N THR A 35 -5.19 -29.11 -5.93
CA THR A 35 -3.99 -29.92 -6.14
C THR A 35 -4.04 -30.62 -7.52
N PRO A 36 -2.92 -31.11 -8.06
CA PRO A 36 -2.92 -31.93 -9.30
C PRO A 36 -3.89 -33.10 -9.25
N GLY A 37 -4.17 -33.67 -8.08
CA GLY A 37 -5.18 -34.72 -7.84
C GLY A 37 -6.61 -34.20 -7.70
N GLY A 38 -6.90 -32.94 -8.02
CA GLY A 38 -8.24 -32.35 -8.02
C GLY A 38 -8.79 -31.95 -6.62
N HIS A 39 -8.05 -32.21 -5.55
CA HIS A 39 -8.50 -31.89 -4.19
C HIS A 39 -8.45 -30.39 -3.93
N ARG A 40 -9.53 -29.83 -3.36
CA ARG A 40 -9.60 -28.44 -2.95
C ARG A 40 -8.70 -28.19 -1.76
N ARG A 41 -8.00 -27.05 -1.78
CA ARG A 41 -7.18 -26.51 -0.68
C ARG A 41 -7.63 -25.08 -0.41
N ILE A 42 -8.11 -24.83 0.80
CA ILE A 42 -8.63 -23.54 1.25
C ILE A 42 -7.52 -22.86 2.06
N PRO A 43 -7.12 -21.65 1.73
CA PRO A 43 -6.09 -20.96 2.46
C PRO A 43 -6.58 -20.55 3.87
N HIS A 44 -5.65 -20.41 4.81
CA HIS A 44 -5.95 -20.00 6.20
C HIS A 44 -6.61 -18.61 6.28
N THR A 45 -6.34 -17.73 5.32
CA THR A 45 -6.98 -16.42 5.21
C THR A 45 -8.50 -16.47 5.11
N GLU A 46 -9.05 -17.51 4.47
CA GLU A 46 -10.49 -17.72 4.42
C GLU A 46 -11.08 -18.13 5.80
N LEU A 47 -10.32 -18.90 6.59
CA LEU A 47 -10.72 -19.21 7.96
C LEU A 47 -10.79 -17.93 8.80
N GLN A 48 -9.76 -17.11 8.75
CA GLN A 48 -9.70 -15.83 9.46
C GLN A 48 -10.84 -14.89 9.04
N ARG A 49 -11.14 -14.81 7.73
CA ARG A 49 -12.24 -13.99 7.20
C ARG A 49 -13.61 -14.42 7.77
N LEU A 50 -13.84 -15.72 7.93
CA LEU A 50 -15.11 -16.26 8.40
C LEU A 50 -15.24 -16.27 9.93
N THR A 51 -14.15 -16.48 10.65
CA THR A 51 -14.17 -16.50 12.14
C THR A 51 -14.14 -15.10 12.74
N GLY A 52 -13.81 -14.08 11.94
CA GLY A 52 -13.56 -12.73 12.45
C GLY A 52 -12.35 -12.69 13.39
N GLU A 53 -11.53 -13.76 13.42
CA GLU A 53 -10.27 -13.72 14.16
C GLU A 53 -9.37 -12.67 13.54
N PRO A 54 -8.87 -11.72 14.34
CA PRO A 54 -7.88 -10.79 13.84
C PRO A 54 -6.72 -11.61 13.28
N SER A 55 -6.40 -11.37 12.02
CA SER A 55 -5.21 -11.96 11.43
C SER A 55 -4.05 -11.72 12.39
N ARG A 56 -3.18 -12.71 12.63
CA ARG A 56 -1.90 -12.47 13.35
C ARG A 56 -1.07 -11.37 12.69
N ARG A 57 -1.50 -10.92 11.50
CA ARG A 57 -0.97 -9.79 10.77
C ARG A 57 -1.44 -8.44 11.30
N THR A 58 -2.54 -8.35 12.10
CA THR A 58 -3.07 -7.04 12.58
C THR A 58 -2.11 -6.33 13.52
N ASP A 59 -1.30 -7.09 14.26
CA ASP A 59 -0.32 -6.55 15.20
C ASP A 59 1.07 -6.37 14.56
N LYS A 60 1.21 -6.75 13.29
CA LYS A 60 2.43 -6.60 12.49
C LYS A 60 2.24 -5.57 11.42
N VAL A 61 3.18 -4.66 11.31
CA VAL A 61 3.13 -3.56 10.34
C VAL A 61 4.42 -3.47 9.53
N ALA A 62 4.29 -2.94 8.32
CA ALA A 62 5.42 -2.42 7.58
C ALA A 62 5.40 -0.89 7.66
N ILE A 63 6.57 -0.26 7.55
CA ILE A 63 6.68 1.19 7.46
C ILE A 63 7.31 1.59 6.14
N TYR A 64 6.81 2.69 5.55
CA TYR A 64 7.35 3.24 4.31
C TYR A 64 7.64 4.74 4.44
N GLY A 65 8.87 5.13 4.11
CA GLY A 65 9.31 6.52 4.11
C GLY A 65 9.85 6.96 2.75
N ARG A 66 9.65 8.23 2.38
CA ARG A 66 10.16 8.78 1.12
C ARG A 66 10.59 10.24 1.26
N VAL A 67 11.71 10.56 0.61
CA VAL A 67 12.16 11.94 0.37
C VAL A 67 12.37 12.15 -1.13
N SER A 68 12.17 13.39 -1.62
CA SER A 68 12.23 13.66 -3.05
C SER A 68 13.65 13.79 -3.60
N GLY A 69 14.64 14.06 -2.75
CA GLY A 69 16.02 14.29 -3.17
C GLY A 69 17.07 13.86 -2.15
N HIS A 70 18.32 13.78 -2.64
CA HIS A 70 19.47 13.40 -1.81
C HIS A 70 19.79 14.43 -0.72
N ALA A 71 19.51 15.73 -0.95
CA ALA A 71 19.69 16.76 0.08
C ALA A 71 18.81 16.48 1.30
N GLN A 72 17.53 16.23 1.12
CA GLN A 72 16.61 15.88 2.21
C GLN A 72 17.01 14.59 2.94
N LYS A 73 17.61 13.63 2.22
CA LYS A 73 18.18 12.45 2.85
C LYS A 73 19.37 12.79 3.74
N GLN A 74 20.28 13.66 3.26
CA GLN A 74 21.43 14.10 4.02
C GLN A 74 21.04 14.92 5.24
N ASP A 75 19.94 15.69 5.16
CA ASP A 75 19.37 16.46 6.26
C ASP A 75 18.64 15.59 7.31
N GLY A 76 18.58 14.26 7.10
CA GLY A 76 17.97 13.30 8.00
C GLY A 76 16.44 13.23 7.94
N ASP A 77 15.79 13.83 6.94
CA ASP A 77 14.33 13.84 6.83
C ASP A 77 13.74 12.43 6.68
N LEU A 78 14.43 11.55 5.93
CA LEU A 78 14.00 10.19 5.77
C LEU A 78 14.06 9.40 7.08
N ASP A 79 15.15 9.58 7.83
CA ASP A 79 15.37 8.91 9.11
C ASP A 79 14.32 9.36 10.13
N ARG A 80 14.02 10.68 10.19
CA ARG A 80 12.95 11.23 11.04
C ARG A 80 11.58 10.68 10.70
N GLN A 81 11.26 10.49 9.40
CA GLN A 81 10.01 9.85 9.00
C GLN A 81 9.92 8.40 9.50
N LEU A 82 10.96 7.60 9.29
CA LEU A 82 10.99 6.21 9.72
C LEU A 82 10.97 6.07 11.25
N GLU A 83 11.62 6.99 11.97
CA GLU A 83 11.61 7.05 13.43
C GLU A 83 10.21 7.36 13.95
N SER A 84 9.55 8.40 13.43
CA SER A 84 8.18 8.76 13.79
C SER A 84 7.19 7.62 13.53
N LEU A 85 7.31 6.89 12.40
CA LEU A 85 6.49 5.72 12.11
C LEU A 85 6.78 4.57 13.06
N THR A 86 8.05 4.44 13.48
CA THR A 86 8.47 3.41 14.45
C THR A 86 7.87 3.69 15.83
N GLU A 87 7.91 4.94 16.28
CA GLU A 87 7.29 5.37 17.54
C GLU A 87 5.78 5.17 17.49
N TYR A 88 5.12 5.58 16.41
CA TYR A 88 3.68 5.39 16.22
C TYR A 88 3.27 3.90 16.29
N ALA A 89 4.01 3.03 15.63
CA ALA A 89 3.77 1.59 15.70
C ALA A 89 3.92 1.06 17.13
N HIS A 90 4.95 1.49 17.83
CA HIS A 90 5.23 1.08 19.21
C HIS A 90 4.14 1.55 20.19
N ASP A 91 3.66 2.79 20.05
CA ASP A 91 2.58 3.34 20.89
C ASP A 91 1.26 2.59 20.72
N HIS A 92 1.05 1.97 19.54
CA HIS A 92 -0.11 1.12 19.26
C HIS A 92 0.11 -0.37 19.58
N GLY A 93 1.28 -0.73 20.12
CA GLY A 93 1.64 -2.11 20.45
C GLY A 93 1.89 -3.00 19.23
N TRP A 94 2.19 -2.40 18.06
CA TRP A 94 2.46 -3.13 16.84
C TRP A 94 3.94 -3.45 16.66
N SER A 95 4.24 -4.62 16.09
CA SER A 95 5.60 -5.01 15.73
C SER A 95 5.91 -4.67 14.28
N ILE A 96 7.06 -4.04 14.03
CA ILE A 96 7.49 -3.72 12.68
C ILE A 96 8.16 -4.96 12.07
N GLU A 97 7.57 -5.47 11.00
CA GLU A 97 8.09 -6.61 10.25
C GLU A 97 9.06 -6.15 9.14
N ASN A 98 8.67 -5.13 8.36
CA ASN A 98 9.44 -4.64 7.24
C ASN A 98 9.56 -3.11 7.24
N LYS A 99 10.69 -2.61 6.73
CA LYS A 99 10.97 -1.19 6.53
C LYS A 99 11.35 -0.95 5.07
N TYR A 100 10.58 -0.11 4.39
CA TYR A 100 10.83 0.29 3.01
C TYR A 100 11.11 1.78 2.92
N SER A 101 11.98 2.17 2.01
CA SER A 101 12.26 3.58 1.80
C SER A 101 12.75 3.90 0.41
N ASP A 102 12.47 5.13 -0.06
CA ASP A 102 12.91 5.62 -1.35
C ASP A 102 13.45 7.06 -1.28
N VAL A 103 14.41 7.33 -2.15
CA VAL A 103 14.86 8.69 -2.47
C VAL A 103 14.47 8.97 -3.91
N GLY A 104 13.38 9.69 -4.10
CA GLY A 104 12.85 9.97 -5.43
C GLY A 104 11.49 10.64 -5.40
N SER A 105 11.10 11.23 -6.53
CA SER A 105 9.80 11.89 -6.67
C SER A 105 8.64 10.92 -6.45
N GLY A 106 7.57 11.39 -5.78
CA GLY A 106 6.30 10.67 -5.65
C GLY A 106 5.57 10.44 -6.97
N LEU A 107 6.04 11.07 -8.07
CA LEU A 107 5.58 10.85 -9.44
C LEU A 107 6.33 9.72 -10.16
N ASN A 108 7.42 9.22 -9.56
CA ASN A 108 8.17 8.11 -10.13
C ASN A 108 7.54 6.79 -9.69
N GLU A 109 7.04 6.03 -10.64
CA GLU A 109 6.44 4.71 -10.41
C GLU A 109 7.51 3.61 -10.18
N ASN A 110 8.73 3.81 -10.73
CA ASN A 110 9.86 2.87 -10.60
C ASN A 110 10.71 3.18 -9.35
N ARG A 111 10.08 3.18 -8.19
CA ARG A 111 10.76 3.29 -6.90
C ARG A 111 11.00 1.90 -6.32
N ARG A 112 12.26 1.65 -5.97
CA ARG A 112 12.69 0.32 -5.51
C ARG A 112 11.94 -0.11 -4.25
N GLY A 113 11.90 0.75 -3.24
CA GLY A 113 11.25 0.42 -1.97
C GLY A 113 9.73 0.26 -2.09
N LEU A 114 9.07 1.06 -2.96
CA LEU A 114 7.65 0.87 -3.25
C LEU A 114 7.39 -0.45 -3.99
N ASN A 115 8.21 -0.79 -4.98
CA ASN A 115 8.03 -2.04 -5.71
C ASN A 115 8.28 -3.25 -4.80
N GLU A 116 9.32 -3.23 -3.95
CA GLU A 116 9.57 -4.26 -2.94
C GLU A 116 8.38 -4.41 -1.98
N LEU A 117 7.79 -3.30 -1.52
CA LEU A 117 6.60 -3.32 -0.67
C LEU A 117 5.41 -4.00 -1.38
N LEU A 118 5.17 -3.68 -2.66
CA LEU A 118 4.08 -4.26 -3.44
C LEU A 118 4.31 -5.74 -3.77
N ASP A 119 5.54 -6.12 -4.10
CA ASP A 119 5.92 -7.52 -4.38
C ASP A 119 5.80 -8.37 -3.11
N ASP A 120 6.19 -7.83 -1.95
CA ASP A 120 6.10 -8.52 -0.68
C ASP A 120 4.66 -8.60 -0.14
N ALA A 121 3.77 -7.67 -0.51
CA ALA A 121 2.42 -7.57 0.05
C ALA A 121 1.58 -8.83 -0.18
N GLU A 122 1.73 -9.52 -1.31
CA GLU A 122 1.00 -10.76 -1.61
C GLU A 122 1.28 -11.87 -0.58
N ASN A 123 2.51 -11.95 -0.09
CA ASN A 123 2.97 -12.94 0.88
C ASN A 123 3.33 -12.32 2.22
N ALA A 124 2.93 -11.07 2.46
CA ALA A 124 3.31 -10.32 3.64
C ALA A 124 2.87 -11.00 4.94
N ASP A 125 3.73 -10.93 5.94
CA ASP A 125 3.42 -11.35 7.31
C ASP A 125 2.99 -10.16 8.19
N TYR A 126 2.53 -9.07 7.54
CA TYR A 126 1.97 -7.88 8.17
C TYR A 126 0.59 -7.55 7.57
N GLY A 127 -0.26 -6.92 8.36
CA GLY A 127 -1.62 -6.53 7.95
C GLY A 127 -1.77 -5.05 7.66
N ARG A 128 -0.69 -4.26 7.82
CA ARG A 128 -0.76 -2.81 7.69
C ARG A 128 0.54 -2.21 7.19
N VAL A 129 0.43 -1.15 6.38
CA VAL A 129 1.53 -0.28 5.97
C VAL A 129 1.31 1.10 6.57
N LEU A 130 2.29 1.61 7.32
CA LEU A 130 2.25 2.96 7.89
C LEU A 130 3.04 3.92 7.00
N VAL A 131 2.46 5.07 6.74
CA VAL A 131 3.09 6.21 6.06
C VAL A 131 2.83 7.49 6.82
N THR A 132 3.77 8.43 6.83
CA THR A 132 3.57 9.71 7.51
C THR A 132 2.49 10.55 6.85
N TYR A 133 2.48 10.63 5.52
CA TYR A 133 1.51 11.34 4.70
C TYR A 133 1.18 10.52 3.46
N GLN A 134 0.00 10.70 2.92
CA GLN A 134 -0.48 9.99 1.73
C GLN A 134 0.45 10.15 0.52
N ASP A 135 1.00 11.34 0.32
CA ASP A 135 1.91 11.67 -0.79
C ASP A 135 3.28 10.98 -0.68
N ARG A 136 3.65 10.47 0.51
CA ARG A 136 4.88 9.67 0.67
C ARG A 136 4.76 8.36 -0.08
N LEU A 137 3.58 7.72 -0.04
CA LEU A 137 3.35 6.50 -0.80
C LEU A 137 3.25 6.81 -2.30
N THR A 138 2.37 7.72 -2.69
CA THR A 138 2.23 8.20 -4.08
C THR A 138 1.53 9.55 -4.11
N ARG A 139 1.84 10.36 -5.13
CA ARG A 139 1.14 11.64 -5.36
C ARG A 139 -0.15 11.48 -6.14
N PHE A 140 -0.22 10.46 -7.01
CA PHE A 140 -1.40 10.14 -7.79
C PHE A 140 -1.74 8.65 -7.66
N GLY A 141 -3.02 8.35 -7.75
CA GLY A 141 -3.48 6.96 -7.76
C GLY A 141 -3.41 6.26 -6.40
N PHE A 142 -3.43 6.99 -5.29
CA PHE A 142 -3.44 6.40 -3.95
C PHE A 142 -4.54 5.36 -3.79
N SER A 143 -5.76 5.66 -4.23
CA SER A 143 -6.90 4.74 -4.16
C SER A 143 -6.70 3.43 -4.95
N TYR A 144 -5.85 3.43 -5.98
CA TYR A 144 -5.51 2.20 -6.69
C TYR A 144 -4.53 1.34 -5.89
N LEU A 145 -3.55 1.96 -5.25
CA LEU A 145 -2.62 1.25 -4.36
C LEU A 145 -3.33 0.70 -3.12
N GLU A 146 -4.23 1.49 -2.54
CA GLU A 146 -5.07 1.08 -1.42
C GLU A 146 -5.88 -0.17 -1.77
N ARG A 147 -6.64 -0.15 -2.87
CA ARG A 147 -7.40 -1.32 -3.34
C ARG A 147 -6.53 -2.54 -3.65
N LEU A 148 -5.34 -2.31 -4.21
CA LEU A 148 -4.40 -3.39 -4.49
C LEU A 148 -3.91 -4.05 -3.20
N LEU A 149 -3.49 -3.27 -2.22
CA LEU A 149 -3.02 -3.77 -0.94
C LEU A 149 -4.15 -4.43 -0.13
N GLU A 150 -5.37 -3.88 -0.18
CA GLU A 150 -6.56 -4.49 0.42
C GLU A 150 -6.85 -5.89 -0.13
N GLN A 151 -6.61 -6.15 -1.42
CA GLN A 151 -6.76 -7.49 -2.01
C GLN A 151 -5.84 -8.53 -1.37
N TYR A 152 -4.69 -8.08 -0.86
CA TYR A 152 -3.74 -8.90 -0.13
C TYR A 152 -3.97 -8.89 1.40
N GLY A 153 -5.02 -8.19 1.85
CA GLY A 153 -5.36 -8.05 3.27
C GLY A 153 -4.41 -7.12 4.02
N VAL A 154 -3.82 -6.14 3.31
CA VAL A 154 -2.92 -5.11 3.86
C VAL A 154 -3.61 -3.76 3.80
N GLU A 155 -3.82 -3.13 4.94
CA GLU A 155 -4.41 -1.80 5.11
C GLU A 155 -3.32 -0.72 5.06
N ILE A 156 -3.62 0.46 4.47
CA ILE A 156 -2.73 1.63 4.56
C ILE A 156 -3.22 2.53 5.71
N THR A 157 -2.33 2.87 6.62
CA THR A 157 -2.58 3.87 7.66
C THR A 157 -1.70 5.09 7.45
N VAL A 158 -2.34 6.23 7.24
CA VAL A 158 -1.69 7.55 7.15
C VAL A 158 -1.68 8.15 8.55
N VAL A 159 -0.47 8.37 9.09
CA VAL A 159 -0.30 8.82 10.49
C VAL A 159 -0.67 10.29 10.67
N ASN A 160 -0.35 11.14 9.68
CA ASN A 160 -0.69 12.55 9.69
C ASN A 160 -1.74 12.85 8.60
N GLU A 161 -2.91 13.32 8.99
CA GLU A 161 -4.01 13.64 8.05
C GLU A 161 -3.77 14.96 7.29
N GLU A 162 -2.92 15.86 7.79
CA GLU A 162 -2.62 17.10 7.12
C GLU A 162 -1.72 16.88 5.90
N THR A 163 -2.11 17.53 4.80
CA THR A 163 -1.29 17.56 3.58
C THR A 163 0.03 18.24 3.87
N ASP A 164 1.15 17.55 3.68
CA ASP A 164 2.47 18.17 3.86
C ASP A 164 2.64 19.34 2.89
N LYS A 165 2.89 20.54 3.42
CA LYS A 165 3.11 21.76 2.62
C LYS A 165 4.28 21.58 1.65
N THR A 166 5.31 20.81 2.05
CA THR A 166 6.44 20.46 1.19
C THR A 166 6.01 19.64 -0.04
N ALA A 167 4.97 18.84 0.06
CA ALA A 167 4.45 18.08 -1.07
C ALA A 167 3.91 18.98 -2.19
N HIS A 168 3.25 20.07 -1.83
CA HIS A 168 2.74 21.06 -2.79
C HIS A 168 3.88 21.83 -3.45
N GLU A 169 4.86 22.28 -2.66
CA GLU A 169 6.06 22.97 -3.16
C GLU A 169 6.88 22.08 -4.09
N GLU A 170 7.06 20.82 -3.78
CA GLU A 170 7.73 19.85 -4.64
C GLU A 170 6.96 19.59 -5.94
N LEU A 171 5.62 19.55 -5.91
CA LEU A 171 4.80 19.41 -7.11
C LEU A 171 5.03 20.61 -8.03
N VAL A 172 4.97 21.83 -7.48
CA VAL A 172 5.22 23.07 -8.21
C VAL A 172 6.65 23.09 -8.77
N ALA A 173 7.66 22.72 -7.99
CA ALA A 173 9.06 22.66 -8.43
C ALA A 173 9.28 21.62 -9.53
N SER A 174 8.67 20.44 -9.42
CA SER A 174 8.74 19.38 -10.43
C SER A 174 8.06 19.80 -11.74
N PHE A 175 6.91 20.47 -11.65
CA PHE A 175 6.20 21.01 -12.81
C PHE A 175 7.00 22.13 -13.48
N ALA A 176 7.53 23.06 -12.69
CA ALA A 176 8.41 24.13 -13.16
C ALA A 176 9.65 23.55 -13.86
N GLY A 177 10.33 22.56 -13.26
CA GLY A 177 11.49 21.89 -13.86
C GLY A 177 11.19 21.23 -15.20
N LYS A 178 10.04 20.57 -15.33
CA LYS A 178 9.58 19.99 -16.61
C LYS A 178 9.27 21.07 -17.65
N LEU A 179 8.65 22.18 -17.23
CA LEU A 179 8.40 23.32 -18.13
C LEU A 179 9.70 23.99 -18.60
N TYR A 180 10.68 24.14 -17.71
CA TYR A 180 12.00 24.69 -18.08
C TYR A 180 12.78 23.79 -19.03
N GLY A 181 12.66 22.46 -18.92
CA GLY A 181 13.28 21.50 -19.82
C GLY A 181 12.63 21.39 -21.20
N MET A 182 11.46 21.99 -21.41
CA MET A 182 10.76 21.95 -22.69
C MET A 182 11.29 23.04 -23.65
N ARG A 183 11.24 22.73 -24.99
CA ARG A 183 11.52 23.75 -26.02
C ARG A 183 10.56 24.93 -25.84
N SER A 184 11.08 26.16 -26.01
CA SER A 184 10.40 27.44 -25.77
C SER A 184 8.98 27.51 -26.38
N SER A 185 8.78 27.00 -27.59
CA SER A 185 7.48 27.00 -28.28
C SER A 185 6.43 26.10 -27.62
N LYS A 186 6.84 24.97 -27.05
CA LYS A 186 5.94 24.02 -26.38
C LYS A 186 5.57 24.54 -24.98
N ARG A 187 6.53 25.16 -24.28
CA ARG A 187 6.32 25.82 -22.99
C ARG A 187 5.29 26.94 -23.10
N LYS A 188 5.41 27.81 -24.11
CA LYS A 188 4.50 28.94 -24.33
C LYS A 188 3.06 28.47 -24.51
N ARG A 189 2.81 27.43 -25.32
CA ARG A 189 1.46 26.87 -25.51
C ARG A 189 0.83 26.32 -24.23
N ILE A 190 1.62 25.67 -23.35
CA ILE A 190 1.10 25.13 -22.08
C ILE A 190 0.74 26.25 -21.11
N VAL A 191 1.58 27.29 -21.02
CA VAL A 191 1.32 28.45 -20.15
C VAL A 191 0.05 29.19 -20.64
N GLU A 192 -0.08 29.44 -21.92
CA GLU A 192 -1.28 30.09 -22.53
C GLU A 192 -2.55 29.27 -22.30
N THR A 193 -2.47 27.92 -22.32
CA THR A 193 -3.64 27.06 -22.05
C THR A 193 -4.05 27.11 -20.57
N VAL A 194 -3.09 27.05 -19.65
CA VAL A 194 -3.35 27.13 -18.21
C VAL A 194 -3.90 28.49 -17.81
N GLU A 195 -3.36 29.58 -18.36
CA GLU A 195 -3.85 30.95 -18.12
C GLU A 195 -5.29 31.11 -18.62
N ALA A 196 -5.62 30.56 -19.81
CA ALA A 196 -6.97 30.61 -20.35
C ALA A 196 -7.99 29.78 -19.53
N GLU A 197 -7.58 28.65 -18.95
CA GLU A 197 -8.43 27.83 -18.09
C GLU A 197 -8.67 28.51 -16.73
N MET A 198 -7.66 29.19 -16.17
CA MET A 198 -7.81 29.93 -14.92
C MET A 198 -8.71 31.16 -15.04
N GLU A 199 -8.77 31.82 -16.23
CA GLU A 199 -9.65 32.97 -16.49
C GLU A 199 -11.11 32.55 -16.71
N THR A 200 -11.40 31.27 -16.95
CA THR A 200 -12.77 30.75 -17.16
C THR A 200 -13.45 30.26 -15.88
N ASP A 201 -12.69 30.13 -14.78
CA ASP A 201 -13.19 29.68 -13.47
C ASP A 201 -13.48 30.86 -12.48
N GLU A 202 -13.38 32.13 -12.91
CA GLU A 202 -13.84 33.32 -12.20
C GLU A 202 -15.23 33.77 -12.76
#